data_6f617299d20d5f3a9a01c74193abf862
#
_entry.id   6f617299d20d5f3a9a01c74193abf862
#
_cell.length_a   1.000
_cell.length_b   1.000
_cell.length_c   1.000
_cell.angle_alpha   90.00
_cell.angle_beta   90.00
_cell.angle_gamma   90.00
#
_symmetry.space_group_name_H-M   'P 1'
#
loop_
_entity.id
_entity.type
_entity.pdbx_description
1 polymer ?
#
loop_
_entity_poly.entity_id
_entity_poly.type
_entity_poly.pdbx_seq_one_letter_code
_entity_poly.pdbx_strand_id
1 'polypeptide(L)'
;DAGHKQVVVVARDFIGQAVATFIANHGKGLNILLIKDERVSEQNRETLHDLAAYLGGEVISEKTGRIVDSVTIDDFVLADKVWADPVKALFTSFNPDNKEAKKTIKSIREELKKDKENEYFKKRLASLTNGMVTIKAGGATAIEVKERIYRYEDAISAARAALRDGYLVGGGVAL
;
A
#
# COMPACT_ATOMS: atom_id res chain seq x y z
N ASP A 1 4.44 -3.55 -27.97
CA ASP A 1 3.08 -4.07 -27.73
C ASP A 1 3.19 -5.40 -26.99
N ALA A 2 3.43 -5.33 -25.64
CA ALA A 2 3.62 -6.54 -24.81
C ALA A 2 2.27 -7.21 -24.42
N GLY A 3 1.16 -6.80 -25.02
CA GLY A 3 -0.17 -7.35 -24.76
C GLY A 3 -0.83 -6.87 -23.48
N HIS A 4 -0.16 -6.12 -22.62
CA HIS A 4 -0.74 -5.57 -21.40
C HIS A 4 -1.56 -4.32 -21.71
N LYS A 5 -2.82 -4.32 -21.28
CA LYS A 5 -3.77 -3.22 -21.51
C LYS A 5 -3.94 -2.29 -20.31
N GLN A 6 -3.32 -2.61 -19.18
CA GLN A 6 -3.41 -1.85 -17.95
C GLN A 6 -2.02 -1.58 -17.40
N VAL A 7 -1.73 -0.31 -17.13
CA VAL A 7 -0.45 0.13 -16.58
C VAL A 7 -0.70 1.03 -15.38
N VAL A 8 0.03 0.80 -14.30
CA VAL A 8 0.04 1.65 -13.12
C VAL A 8 1.42 2.26 -13.00
N VAL A 9 1.47 3.56 -12.88
CA VAL A 9 2.71 4.31 -12.66
C VAL A 9 2.65 4.93 -11.28
N VAL A 10 3.60 4.58 -10.43
CA VAL A 10 3.73 5.14 -9.08
C VAL A 10 4.97 6.02 -9.06
N ALA A 11 4.81 7.28 -8.76
CA ALA A 11 5.90 8.24 -8.71
C ALA A 11 5.68 9.27 -7.61
N ARG A 12 6.74 9.98 -7.24
CA ARG A 12 6.65 11.09 -6.29
C ARG A 12 5.82 12.24 -6.83
N ASP A 13 6.01 12.54 -8.09
CA ASP A 13 5.30 13.61 -8.79
C ASP A 13 5.24 13.34 -10.29
N PHE A 14 4.29 13.98 -10.93
CA PHE A 14 4.13 13.98 -12.38
C PHE A 14 4.13 15.44 -12.83
N ILE A 15 5.12 15.84 -13.61
CA ILE A 15 5.33 17.23 -14.00
C ILE A 15 5.29 17.40 -15.52
N GLY A 16 5.03 18.64 -15.94
CA GLY A 16 5.10 19.04 -17.35
C GLY A 16 4.08 18.30 -18.22
N GLN A 17 4.52 17.86 -19.39
CA GLN A 17 3.67 17.21 -20.39
C GLN A 17 3.35 15.74 -20.05
N ALA A 18 3.98 15.13 -19.04
CA ALA A 18 3.79 13.72 -18.72
C ALA A 18 2.32 13.39 -18.47
N VAL A 19 1.64 14.17 -17.61
CA VAL A 19 0.21 13.95 -17.30
C VAL A 19 -0.66 14.07 -18.54
N ALA A 20 -0.43 15.10 -19.36
CA ALA A 20 -1.19 15.29 -20.60
C ALA A 20 -0.98 14.13 -21.60
N THR A 21 0.24 13.62 -21.70
CA THR A 21 0.59 12.46 -22.52
C THR A 21 -0.12 11.19 -22.03
N PHE A 22 -0.13 10.94 -20.72
CA PHE A 22 -0.84 9.80 -20.15
C PHE A 22 -2.35 9.89 -20.38
N ILE A 23 -2.95 11.07 -20.15
CA ILE A 23 -4.39 11.30 -20.39
C ILE A 23 -4.72 11.09 -21.87
N ALA A 24 -3.92 11.61 -22.78
CA ALA A 24 -4.14 11.49 -24.23
C ALA A 24 -4.08 10.03 -24.73
N ASN A 25 -3.37 9.15 -24.05
CA ASN A 25 -3.24 7.74 -24.38
C ASN A 25 -4.20 6.83 -23.59
N HIS A 26 -4.78 7.33 -22.51
CA HIS A 26 -5.76 6.57 -21.73
C HIS A 26 -7.01 6.26 -22.59
N GLY A 27 -7.45 5.01 -22.55
CA GLY A 27 -8.61 4.55 -23.32
C GLY A 27 -8.34 4.25 -24.81
N LYS A 28 -7.13 4.54 -25.33
CA LYS A 28 -6.72 4.19 -26.70
C LYS A 28 -6.04 2.81 -26.76
N GLY A 29 -6.62 1.82 -26.09
CA GLY A 29 -6.05 0.47 -26.00
C GLY A 29 -5.15 0.27 -24.78
N LEU A 30 -4.88 1.32 -24.00
CA LEU A 30 -4.11 1.29 -22.76
C LEU A 30 -4.86 2.04 -21.65
N ASN A 31 -5.14 1.36 -20.55
CA ASN A 31 -5.69 1.97 -19.34
C ASN A 31 -4.55 2.31 -18.40
N ILE A 32 -4.41 3.58 -18.06
CA ILE A 32 -3.30 4.09 -17.27
C ILE A 32 -3.84 4.63 -15.94
N LEU A 33 -3.24 4.20 -14.84
CA LEU A 33 -3.48 4.74 -13.50
C LEU A 33 -2.20 5.39 -12.99
N LEU A 34 -2.27 6.68 -12.67
CA LEU A 34 -1.17 7.42 -12.07
C LEU A 34 -1.40 7.55 -10.57
N ILE A 35 -0.42 7.12 -9.78
CA ILE A 35 -0.46 7.20 -8.32
C ILE A 35 0.69 8.09 -7.86
N LYS A 36 0.33 9.24 -7.30
CA LYS A 36 1.30 10.19 -6.74
C LYS A 36 1.55 9.88 -5.27
N ASP A 37 2.80 9.71 -4.88
CA ASP A 37 3.22 9.58 -3.48
C ASP A 37 3.83 10.89 -2.99
N GLU A 38 3.00 11.78 -2.46
CA GLU A 38 3.39 13.11 -1.98
C GLU A 38 4.18 13.11 -0.66
N ARG A 39 4.40 11.95 -0.07
CA ARG A 39 5.09 11.87 1.22
C ARG A 39 6.56 12.26 1.07
N VAL A 40 6.88 13.46 1.57
CA VAL A 40 8.17 14.14 1.34
C VAL A 40 9.22 13.77 2.39
N SER A 41 8.85 13.19 3.54
CA SER A 41 9.81 12.88 4.61
C SER A 41 10.78 11.77 4.21
N GLU A 42 12.00 11.83 4.73
CA GLU A 42 12.99 10.76 4.49
C GLU A 42 12.51 9.40 4.94
N GLN A 43 11.73 9.36 6.02
CA GLN A 43 11.10 8.14 6.53
C GLN A 43 10.10 7.52 5.53
N ASN A 44 9.49 8.32 4.66
CA ASN A 44 8.52 7.84 3.68
C ASN A 44 9.15 7.44 2.33
N ARG A 45 10.44 7.72 2.11
CA ARG A 45 11.16 7.28 0.89
C ARG A 45 11.20 5.76 0.76
N GLU A 46 11.25 5.07 1.88
CA GLU A 46 11.26 3.63 1.96
C GLU A 46 9.97 2.97 1.46
N THR A 47 8.85 3.72 1.40
CA THR A 47 7.56 3.15 0.97
C THR A 47 7.60 2.69 -0.49
N LEU A 48 8.22 3.45 -1.38
CA LEU A 48 8.38 3.04 -2.78
C LEU A 48 9.32 1.85 -2.89
N HIS A 49 10.40 1.81 -2.10
CA HIS A 49 11.30 0.67 -2.04
C HIS A 49 10.61 -0.57 -1.46
N ASP A 50 9.79 -0.41 -0.43
CA ASP A 50 8.97 -1.49 0.13
C ASP A 50 7.97 -2.03 -0.90
N LEU A 51 7.30 -1.15 -1.65
CA LEU A 51 6.39 -1.54 -2.71
C LEU A 51 7.12 -2.27 -3.84
N ALA A 52 8.27 -1.75 -4.28
CA ALA A 52 9.09 -2.39 -5.29
C ALA A 52 9.57 -3.77 -4.83
N ALA A 53 10.07 -3.88 -3.60
CA ALA A 53 10.46 -5.16 -3.01
C ALA A 53 9.28 -6.13 -2.91
N TYR A 54 8.10 -5.66 -2.53
CA TYR A 54 6.88 -6.47 -2.44
C TYR A 54 6.45 -7.03 -3.80
N LEU A 55 6.54 -6.24 -4.86
CA LEU A 55 6.17 -6.65 -6.22
C LEU A 55 7.30 -7.40 -6.95
N GLY A 56 8.53 -7.34 -6.44
CA GLY A 56 9.70 -7.97 -7.07
C GLY A 56 10.38 -7.10 -8.13
N GLY A 57 10.22 -5.78 -8.02
CA GLY A 57 10.84 -4.80 -8.91
C GLY A 57 11.87 -3.92 -8.23
N GLU A 58 12.25 -2.86 -8.91
CA GLU A 58 13.22 -1.86 -8.44
C GLU A 58 12.68 -0.44 -8.58
N VAL A 59 13.06 0.44 -7.66
CA VAL A 59 12.76 1.86 -7.77
C VAL A 59 13.75 2.52 -8.74
N ILE A 60 13.22 3.13 -9.79
CA ILE A 60 14.01 3.90 -10.75
C ILE A 60 14.24 5.29 -10.18
N SER A 61 15.49 5.60 -9.84
CA SER A 61 15.87 6.92 -9.34
C SER A 61 17.38 7.16 -9.56
N GLU A 62 17.78 8.41 -9.60
CA GLU A 62 19.21 8.77 -9.69
C GLU A 62 20.03 8.18 -8.52
N LYS A 63 19.42 8.01 -7.35
CA LYS A 63 20.07 7.40 -6.18
C LYS A 63 20.36 5.91 -6.35
N THR A 64 19.55 5.21 -7.14
CA THR A 64 19.80 3.81 -7.54
C THR A 64 20.71 3.71 -8.75
N GLY A 65 21.19 4.85 -9.27
CA GLY A 65 22.03 4.91 -10.48
C GLY A 65 21.26 4.73 -11.78
N ARG A 66 19.93 4.75 -11.73
CA ARG A 66 19.05 4.60 -12.90
C ARG A 66 18.26 5.87 -13.16
N ILE A 67 18.16 6.24 -14.42
CA ILE A 67 17.37 7.38 -14.89
C ILE A 67 16.11 6.90 -15.61
N VAL A 68 15.08 7.74 -15.63
CA VAL A 68 13.79 7.39 -16.24
C VAL A 68 13.92 7.02 -17.72
N ASP A 69 14.84 7.66 -18.44
CA ASP A 69 15.10 7.39 -19.87
C ASP A 69 15.68 5.98 -20.13
N SER A 70 16.21 5.33 -19.10
CA SER A 70 16.74 3.96 -19.19
C SER A 70 15.70 2.86 -18.94
N VAL A 71 14.46 3.24 -18.69
CA VAL A 71 13.39 2.28 -18.40
C VAL A 71 13.00 1.48 -19.64
N THR A 72 12.98 0.17 -19.50
CA THR A 72 12.56 -0.76 -20.53
C THR A 72 11.32 -1.53 -20.08
N ILE A 73 10.75 -2.33 -20.98
CA ILE A 73 9.58 -3.15 -20.64
C ILE A 73 9.90 -4.22 -19.58
N ASP A 74 11.15 -4.64 -19.50
CA ASP A 74 11.61 -5.65 -18.54
C ASP A 74 11.65 -5.11 -17.10
N ASP A 75 11.61 -3.80 -16.94
CA ASP A 75 11.53 -3.14 -15.62
C ASP A 75 10.12 -3.14 -15.02
N PHE A 76 9.12 -3.50 -15.83
CA PHE A 76 7.76 -3.57 -15.35
C PHE A 76 7.53 -4.84 -14.56
N VAL A 77 6.85 -4.71 -13.42
CA VAL A 77 6.45 -5.82 -12.58
C VAL A 77 4.94 -6.03 -12.63
N LEU A 78 4.51 -7.25 -12.42
CA LEU A 78 3.11 -7.62 -12.44
C LEU A 78 2.53 -7.51 -11.02
N ALA A 79 1.36 -6.87 -10.93
CA ALA A 79 0.50 -6.93 -9.76
C ALA A 79 -0.80 -7.65 -10.15
N ASP A 80 -1.29 -8.54 -9.30
CA ASP A 80 -2.55 -9.26 -9.57
C ASP A 80 -3.74 -8.32 -9.55
N LYS A 81 -3.71 -7.37 -8.62
CA LYS A 81 -4.75 -6.36 -8.48
C LYS A 81 -4.21 -5.08 -7.88
N VAL A 82 -4.62 -3.97 -8.47
CA VAL A 82 -4.41 -2.63 -7.90
C VAL A 82 -5.77 -1.98 -7.70
N TRP A 83 -5.97 -1.45 -6.50
CA TRP A 83 -7.12 -0.63 -6.18
C TRP A 83 -6.61 0.69 -5.60
N ALA A 84 -7.16 1.81 -6.02
CA ALA A 84 -6.78 3.13 -5.53
C ALA A 84 -8.00 4.03 -5.34
N ASP A 85 -7.93 4.85 -4.32
CA ASP A 85 -8.79 6.01 -4.10
C ASP A 85 -7.91 7.28 -3.96
N PRO A 86 -8.48 8.48 -3.78
CA PRO A 86 -7.69 9.70 -3.66
C PRO A 86 -6.73 9.74 -2.45
N VAL A 87 -6.88 8.85 -1.48
CA VAL A 87 -6.11 8.87 -0.23
C VAL A 87 -5.14 7.71 -0.12
N LYS A 88 -5.49 6.55 -0.69
CA LYS A 88 -4.70 5.32 -0.52
C LYS A 88 -4.73 4.46 -1.77
N ALA A 89 -3.68 3.70 -1.96
CA ALA A 89 -3.59 2.67 -2.99
C ALA A 89 -3.22 1.33 -2.37
N LEU A 90 -3.82 0.26 -2.88
CA LEU A 90 -3.57 -1.10 -2.48
C LEU A 90 -3.06 -1.90 -3.66
N PHE A 91 -1.95 -2.54 -3.47
CA PHE A 91 -1.35 -3.47 -4.42
C PHE A 91 -1.45 -4.89 -3.86
N THR A 92 -1.92 -5.81 -4.67
CA THR A 92 -1.95 -7.24 -4.33
C THR A 92 -1.09 -7.98 -5.31
N SER A 93 -0.18 -8.80 -4.81
CA SER A 93 0.62 -9.72 -5.61
C SER A 93 0.72 -11.05 -4.87
N PHE A 94 0.45 -12.13 -5.59
CA PHE A 94 0.58 -13.48 -5.06
C PHE A 94 1.92 -14.06 -5.51
N ASN A 95 3.01 -13.55 -4.94
CA ASN A 95 4.34 -14.12 -5.14
C ASN A 95 4.92 -14.60 -3.81
N PRO A 96 4.62 -15.86 -3.39
CA PRO A 96 5.04 -16.37 -2.09
C PRO A 96 6.56 -16.53 -1.98
N ASP A 97 7.28 -16.57 -3.09
CA ASP A 97 8.72 -16.79 -3.15
C ASP A 97 9.54 -15.55 -3.40
N ASN A 98 8.93 -14.36 -3.26
CA ASN A 98 9.64 -13.11 -3.43
C ASN A 98 10.75 -12.95 -2.38
N LYS A 99 12.00 -13.16 -2.81
CA LYS A 99 13.19 -13.13 -1.97
C LYS A 99 13.48 -11.74 -1.43
N GLU A 100 13.23 -10.69 -2.22
CA GLU A 100 13.48 -9.31 -1.82
C GLU A 100 12.46 -8.86 -0.77
N ALA A 101 11.20 -9.21 -0.90
CA ALA A 101 10.20 -8.97 0.14
C ALA A 101 10.57 -9.67 1.45
N LYS A 102 10.96 -10.94 1.38
CA LYS A 102 11.40 -11.70 2.56
C LYS A 102 12.63 -11.08 3.25
N LYS A 103 13.59 -10.58 2.47
CA LYS A 103 14.79 -9.90 2.96
C LYS A 103 14.43 -8.57 3.65
N THR A 104 13.59 -7.75 3.01
CA THR A 104 13.10 -6.49 3.56
C THR A 104 12.35 -6.70 4.87
N ILE A 105 11.42 -7.67 4.91
CA ILE A 105 10.69 -8.03 6.13
C ILE A 105 11.64 -8.46 7.25
N LYS A 106 12.67 -9.26 6.93
CA LYS A 106 13.68 -9.69 7.92
C LYS A 106 14.45 -8.51 8.49
N SER A 107 14.92 -7.59 7.64
CA SER A 107 15.62 -6.38 8.06
C SER A 107 14.76 -5.51 8.99
N ILE A 108 13.50 -5.27 8.62
CA ILE A 108 12.56 -4.50 9.45
C ILE A 108 12.33 -5.18 10.80
N ARG A 109 12.21 -6.50 10.83
CA ARG A 109 12.07 -7.24 12.11
C ARG A 109 13.32 -7.17 12.98
N GLU A 110 14.51 -7.10 12.40
CA GLU A 110 15.75 -6.91 13.14
C GLU A 110 15.83 -5.51 13.76
N GLU A 111 15.41 -4.47 13.05
CA GLU A 111 15.30 -3.12 13.61
C GLU A 111 14.25 -3.04 14.73
N LEU A 112 13.10 -3.68 14.57
CA LEU A 112 12.07 -3.76 15.62
C LEU A 112 12.52 -4.53 16.87
N LYS A 113 13.50 -5.42 16.77
CA LYS A 113 14.10 -6.04 17.97
C LYS A 113 14.90 -5.06 18.80
N LYS A 114 15.55 -4.07 18.16
CA LYS A 114 16.33 -3.02 18.82
C LYS A 114 15.42 -1.97 19.46
N ASP A 115 14.36 -1.59 18.75
CA ASP A 115 13.38 -0.60 19.20
C ASP A 115 11.94 -1.13 18.92
N LYS A 116 11.37 -1.79 19.92
CA LYS A 116 10.06 -2.45 19.83
C LYS A 116 8.89 -1.45 19.70
N GLU A 117 9.07 -0.21 20.13
CA GLU A 117 8.02 0.81 20.13
C GLU A 117 8.06 1.69 18.88
N ASN A 118 8.97 1.45 17.97
CA ASN A 118 9.11 2.24 16.76
C ASN A 118 7.90 2.07 15.81
N GLU A 119 7.00 3.02 15.86
CA GLU A 119 5.76 3.02 15.08
C GLU A 119 6.02 3.06 13.56
N TYR A 120 7.13 3.62 13.13
CA TYR A 120 7.51 3.65 11.72
C TYR A 120 7.78 2.24 11.18
N PHE A 121 8.63 1.47 11.87
CA PHE A 121 8.92 0.09 11.46
C PHE A 121 7.71 -0.84 11.64
N LYS A 122 6.87 -0.62 12.66
CA LYS A 122 5.61 -1.36 12.83
C LYS A 122 4.69 -1.15 11.61
N LYS A 123 4.52 0.09 11.16
CA LYS A 123 3.71 0.42 9.98
C LYS A 123 4.26 -0.20 8.70
N ARG A 124 5.57 -0.13 8.46
CA ARG A 124 6.22 -0.76 7.31
C ARG A 124 6.04 -2.28 7.31
N LEU A 125 6.27 -2.92 8.45
CA LEU A 125 6.07 -4.35 8.58
C LEU A 125 4.61 -4.74 8.29
N ALA A 126 3.66 -4.00 8.84
CA ALA A 126 2.24 -4.24 8.62
C ALA A 126 1.85 -4.09 7.13
N SER A 127 2.38 -3.10 6.42
CA SER A 127 2.09 -2.92 4.99
C SER A 127 2.64 -4.06 4.11
N LEU A 128 3.75 -4.69 4.52
CA LEU A 128 4.38 -5.79 3.78
C LEU A 128 3.85 -7.19 4.14
N THR A 129 3.28 -7.35 5.34
CA THR A 129 2.90 -8.67 5.86
C THR A 129 1.42 -8.87 6.06
N ASN A 130 0.67 -7.79 6.29
CA ASN A 130 -0.74 -7.89 6.61
C ASN A 130 -1.58 -7.87 5.34
N GLY A 131 -2.41 -8.88 5.18
CA GLY A 131 -3.49 -8.84 4.19
C GLY A 131 -4.48 -7.71 4.51
N MET A 132 -5.16 -7.22 3.50
CA MET A 132 -6.26 -6.27 3.67
C MET A 132 -7.60 -6.98 3.58
N VAL A 133 -8.46 -6.74 4.56
CA VAL A 133 -9.86 -7.15 4.52
C VAL A 133 -10.71 -5.90 4.30
N THR A 134 -11.55 -5.93 3.27
CA THR A 134 -12.51 -4.86 2.98
C THR A 134 -13.90 -5.28 3.42
N ILE A 135 -14.46 -4.58 4.38
CA ILE A 135 -15.85 -4.76 4.80
C ILE A 135 -16.71 -3.74 4.06
N LYS A 136 -17.63 -4.24 3.22
CA LYS A 136 -18.58 -3.38 2.52
C LYS A 136 -19.85 -3.28 3.37
N ALA A 137 -20.08 -2.12 3.96
CA ALA A 137 -21.32 -1.83 4.66
C ALA A 137 -22.43 -1.52 3.66
N GLY A 138 -23.57 -2.18 3.80
CA GLY A 138 -24.78 -1.91 3.01
C GLY A 138 -25.93 -1.49 3.92
N GLY A 139 -26.92 -0.77 3.38
CA GLY A 139 -28.14 -0.36 4.07
C GLY A 139 -29.14 0.25 3.10
N ALA A 140 -30.40 0.38 3.53
CA ALA A 140 -31.46 0.95 2.70
C ALA A 140 -31.32 2.48 2.54
N THR A 141 -30.66 3.15 3.50
CA THR A 141 -30.44 4.60 3.47
C THR A 141 -28.98 4.95 3.75
N ALA A 142 -28.55 6.12 3.30
CA ALA A 142 -27.19 6.62 3.58
C ALA A 142 -26.90 6.78 5.08
N ILE A 143 -27.91 7.11 5.88
CA ILE A 143 -27.78 7.24 7.35
C ILE A 143 -27.55 5.86 7.96
N GLU A 144 -28.28 4.83 7.56
CA GLU A 144 -28.10 3.47 8.02
C GLU A 144 -26.72 2.91 7.66
N VAL A 145 -26.26 3.17 6.44
CA VAL A 145 -24.90 2.77 6.00
C VAL A 145 -23.84 3.43 6.90
N LYS A 146 -23.99 4.72 7.19
CA LYS A 146 -23.05 5.47 8.02
C LYS A 146 -23.02 4.94 9.46
N GLU A 147 -24.18 4.64 10.03
CA GLU A 147 -24.29 4.04 11.36
C GLU A 147 -23.61 2.67 11.42
N ARG A 148 -23.81 1.82 10.41
CA ARG A 148 -23.14 0.52 10.32
C ARG A 148 -21.62 0.64 10.20
N ILE A 149 -21.12 1.63 9.44
CA ILE A 149 -19.69 1.90 9.35
C ILE A 149 -19.13 2.23 10.73
N TYR A 150 -19.75 3.13 11.46
CA TYR A 150 -19.31 3.47 12.84
C TYR A 150 -19.31 2.26 13.77
N ARG A 151 -20.34 1.41 13.71
CA ARG A 151 -20.36 0.17 14.51
C ARG A 151 -19.22 -0.78 14.16
N TYR A 152 -18.86 -0.89 12.85
CA TYR A 152 -17.69 -1.69 12.46
C TYR A 152 -16.39 -1.07 12.97
N GLU A 153 -16.23 0.24 12.89
CA GLU A 153 -15.05 0.94 13.40
C GLU A 153 -14.88 0.73 14.90
N ASP A 154 -15.95 0.87 15.68
CA ASP A 154 -15.95 0.64 17.12
C ASP A 154 -15.61 -0.81 17.47
N ALA A 155 -16.24 -1.76 16.79
CA ALA A 155 -15.99 -3.19 17.01
C ALA A 155 -14.53 -3.58 16.68
N ILE A 156 -13.99 -3.07 15.58
CA ILE A 156 -12.59 -3.31 15.16
C ILE A 156 -11.63 -2.68 16.19
N SER A 157 -11.93 -1.47 16.65
CA SER A 157 -11.11 -0.76 17.63
C SER A 157 -11.10 -1.49 18.99
N ALA A 158 -12.26 -1.93 19.46
CA ALA A 158 -12.39 -2.74 20.67
C ALA A 158 -11.66 -4.09 20.55
N ALA A 159 -11.81 -4.80 19.41
CA ALA A 159 -11.13 -6.05 19.18
C ALA A 159 -9.59 -5.89 19.15
N ARG A 160 -9.09 -4.82 18.53
CA ARG A 160 -7.65 -4.51 18.52
C ARG A 160 -7.12 -4.20 19.91
N ALA A 161 -7.86 -3.43 20.71
CA ALA A 161 -7.50 -3.15 22.09
C ALA A 161 -7.47 -4.44 22.93
N ALA A 162 -8.48 -5.29 22.80
CA ALA A 162 -8.55 -6.57 23.50
C ALA A 162 -7.40 -7.53 23.12
N LEU A 163 -6.99 -7.55 21.85
CA LEU A 163 -5.85 -8.36 21.39
C LEU A 163 -4.50 -7.85 21.90
N ARG A 164 -4.37 -6.54 22.11
CA ARG A 164 -3.15 -5.90 22.59
C ARG A 164 -3.03 -5.95 24.11
N ASP A 165 -4.09 -5.57 24.81
CA ASP A 165 -4.08 -5.27 26.26
C ASP A 165 -4.89 -6.29 27.08
N GLY A 166 -5.58 -7.23 26.43
CA GLY A 166 -6.52 -8.14 27.07
C GLY A 166 -7.90 -7.51 27.28
N TYR A 167 -8.76 -8.19 28.02
CA TYR A 167 -10.10 -7.72 28.34
C TYR A 167 -10.50 -8.08 29.79
N LEU A 168 -11.38 -7.29 30.35
CA LEU A 168 -12.00 -7.53 31.67
C LEU A 168 -13.48 -7.82 31.50
N VAL A 169 -14.06 -8.44 32.51
CA VAL A 169 -15.51 -8.67 32.56
C VAL A 169 -16.23 -7.32 32.63
N GLY A 170 -17.17 -7.12 31.71
CA GLY A 170 -17.95 -5.88 31.61
C GLY A 170 -19.06 -5.77 32.68
N GLY A 171 -19.91 -4.73 32.53
CA GLY A 171 -21.05 -4.52 33.42
C GLY A 171 -20.69 -4.00 34.80
N GLY A 172 -19.51 -3.44 35.01
CA GLY A 172 -19.06 -2.92 36.30
C GLY A 172 -18.55 -3.98 37.27
N VAL A 173 -18.50 -5.26 36.88
CA VAL A 173 -18.07 -6.37 37.74
C VAL A 173 -16.59 -6.28 38.10
N ALA A 174 -15.77 -5.64 37.28
CA ALA A 174 -14.34 -5.49 37.52
C ALA A 174 -13.98 -4.24 38.35
N LEU A 175 -14.93 -3.39 38.68
CA LEU A 175 -14.82 -2.22 39.54
C LEU A 175 -15.29 -2.53 40.96
#